data_3bc4a52bd7b1cb3ae7f6288c696d0394
#
_entry.id   3bc4a52bd7b1cb3ae7f6288c696d0394
#
_cell.length_a   1.000
_cell.length_b   1.000
_cell.length_c   1.000
_cell.angle_alpha   90.00
_cell.angle_beta   90.00
_cell.angle_gamma   90.00
#
_symmetry.space_group_name_H-M   'P 1'
#
loop_
_entity.id
_entity.type
_entity.pdbx_description
1 polymer ?
#
loop_
_entity_poly.entity_id
_entity_poly.type
_entity_poly.pdbx_seq_one_letter_code
_entity_poly.pdbx_strand_id
1 'polypeptide(L)'
;MFSMSNKNQNTAIGLMRIRYRRTATLLSCIILLGGCTALSGAGPRLGEVTSDTSSKNPDYPYQLIELSATNIGSYMRPPEGDLVKRVGRPEEPEVRLMPGDVLKVTISDDSGIDKTVFAPLAQGGTTFEQVRLDTRGRISLPYLGTVSIRGTTLVDAANIIRRGLRGHASEPQVYLELVSDSSNSALVAGAVKNPGRFSAMQGPLTILDAINRAGGPILEPYLINVIMRTGKSVQVYNYQDLLSGENIAVPPNSEIILERSRRRFVAMGAVSKPGLHDFPSATPSLLEVLGSVEGLNEHTANPSGVFIFRLAENADGNSPKAQVFRLDMRQPVSMFLAKNFLVQPDDTIYVTNAPVYEMQKIISPIVQVLLLGRTIDQY
;
A
#
# COMPACT_ATOMS: atom_id res chain seq x y z
N MET A 1 -10.71 72.33 70.87
CA MET A 1 -9.47 71.63 70.49
C MET A 1 -9.70 70.13 70.38
N PHE A 2 -10.69 69.65 69.61
CA PHE A 2 -10.98 68.24 69.38
C PHE A 2 -11.74 68.09 68.06
N SER A 3 -11.05 68.16 66.89
CA SER A 3 -11.71 67.89 65.61
C SER A 3 -10.75 67.52 64.46
N MET A 4 -9.47 67.21 64.73
CA MET A 4 -8.50 66.88 63.64
C MET A 4 -7.97 65.45 63.66
N SER A 5 -8.34 64.59 64.64
CA SER A 5 -7.77 63.24 64.75
C SER A 5 -8.54 62.18 63.97
N ASN A 6 -9.80 62.43 63.55
CA ASN A 6 -10.65 61.33 62.96
C ASN A 6 -10.60 61.25 61.44
N LYS A 7 -10.03 62.22 60.71
CA LYS A 7 -9.99 62.22 59.24
C LYS A 7 -8.79 61.40 58.69
N ASN A 8 -7.70 61.28 59.43
CA ASN A 8 -6.53 60.54 59.03
C ASN A 8 -6.64 58.98 59.18
N GLN A 9 -7.45 58.54 60.18
CA GLN A 9 -7.68 57.13 60.39
C GLN A 9 -8.53 56.51 59.27
N ASN A 10 -9.54 57.25 58.79
CA ASN A 10 -10.45 56.73 57.71
C ASN A 10 -9.74 56.66 56.32
N THR A 11 -8.76 57.55 56.08
CA THR A 11 -7.97 57.53 54.82
C THR A 11 -6.97 56.38 54.82
N ALA A 12 -6.33 56.08 55.98
CA ALA A 12 -5.45 54.91 56.09
C ALA A 12 -6.13 53.57 55.94
N ILE A 13 -7.36 53.42 56.51
CA ILE A 13 -8.18 52.21 56.39
C ILE A 13 -8.70 52.04 54.95
N GLY A 14 -9.04 53.13 54.26
CA GLY A 14 -9.43 53.12 52.84
C GLY A 14 -8.32 52.66 51.93
N LEU A 15 -7.10 53.18 52.09
CA LEU A 15 -5.93 52.80 51.31
C LEU A 15 -5.48 51.34 51.58
N MET A 16 -5.65 50.87 52.82
CA MET A 16 -5.32 49.49 53.19
C MET A 16 -6.35 48.50 52.59
N ARG A 17 -7.63 48.84 52.52
CA ARG A 17 -8.68 48.04 51.87
C ARG A 17 -8.53 47.98 50.36
N ILE A 18 -8.04 49.05 49.70
CA ILE A 18 -7.79 49.07 48.26
C ILE A 18 -6.55 48.24 47.95
N ARG A 19 -5.50 48.29 48.76
CA ARG A 19 -4.31 47.43 48.60
C ARG A 19 -4.64 45.95 48.80
N TYR A 20 -5.42 45.60 49.80
CA TYR A 20 -5.85 44.23 50.07
C TYR A 20 -6.75 43.67 48.98
N ARG A 21 -7.64 44.46 48.40
CA ARG A 21 -8.47 44.07 47.25
C ARG A 21 -7.61 43.85 45.98
N ARG A 22 -6.62 44.70 45.73
CA ARG A 22 -5.68 44.54 44.58
C ARG A 22 -4.77 43.32 44.72
N THR A 23 -4.29 43.03 45.92
CA THR A 23 -3.47 41.81 46.17
C THR A 23 -4.33 40.55 46.13
N ALA A 24 -5.56 40.59 46.64
CA ALA A 24 -6.48 39.44 46.54
C ALA A 24 -6.91 39.14 45.10
N THR A 25 -7.13 40.17 44.27
CA THR A 25 -7.47 40.01 42.84
C THR A 25 -6.27 39.49 42.07
N LEU A 26 -5.04 39.95 42.37
CA LEU A 26 -3.80 39.43 41.77
C LEU A 26 -3.56 37.95 42.16
N LEU A 27 -3.78 37.60 43.43
CA LEU A 27 -3.64 36.22 43.90
C LEU A 27 -4.69 35.30 43.29
N SER A 28 -5.94 35.78 43.13
CA SER A 28 -7.03 35.03 42.45
C SER A 28 -6.73 34.82 40.96
N CYS A 29 -6.16 35.81 40.27
CA CYS A 29 -5.73 35.66 38.88
C CYS A 29 -4.57 34.64 38.73
N ILE A 30 -3.64 34.62 39.69
CA ILE A 30 -2.52 33.66 39.68
C ILE A 30 -3.01 32.22 39.91
N ILE A 31 -4.03 32.04 40.78
CA ILE A 31 -4.65 30.71 41.02
C ILE A 31 -5.45 30.24 39.82
N LEU A 32 -6.14 31.14 39.10
CA LEU A 32 -6.86 30.83 37.88
C LEU A 32 -5.95 30.47 36.69
N LEU A 33 -4.70 31.00 36.68
CA LEU A 33 -3.68 30.68 35.68
C LEU A 33 -2.98 29.34 35.94
N GLY A 34 -2.99 28.81 37.14
CA GLY A 34 -2.48 27.48 37.48
C GLY A 34 -3.30 26.31 36.89
N GLY A 35 -4.56 26.55 36.51
CA GLY A 35 -5.43 25.56 35.90
C GLY A 35 -5.19 25.30 34.41
N CYS A 36 -4.41 26.15 33.73
CA CYS A 36 -4.15 26.02 32.30
C CYS A 36 -3.02 25.00 31.94
N THR A 37 -2.41 24.35 32.89
CA THR A 37 -1.39 23.32 32.63
C THR A 37 -2.01 22.01 32.09
N ALA A 38 -3.34 21.89 32.13
CA ALA A 38 -4.10 20.76 31.55
C ALA A 38 -4.37 20.88 30.05
N LEU A 39 -4.07 22.02 29.42
CA LEU A 39 -4.09 22.15 27.95
C LEU A 39 -2.79 21.56 27.38
N SER A 40 -2.69 20.24 27.44
CA SER A 40 -1.58 19.53 26.87
C SER A 40 -1.59 19.65 25.34
N GLY A 41 -0.39 19.65 24.73
CA GLY A 41 -0.22 19.54 23.29
C GLY A 41 -0.83 18.24 22.74
N ALA A 42 -0.81 18.07 21.42
CA ALA A 42 -1.42 16.96 20.70
C ALA A 42 -0.75 15.58 20.93
N GLY A 43 -0.11 15.35 22.07
CA GLY A 43 0.50 14.07 22.40
C GLY A 43 1.48 14.13 23.56
N PRO A 44 2.12 13.00 23.93
CA PRO A 44 2.98 12.89 25.09
C PRO A 44 4.26 13.72 24.96
N ARG A 45 4.78 14.21 26.09
CA ARG A 45 6.05 14.91 26.15
C ARG A 45 7.23 13.94 26.15
N LEU A 46 8.43 14.43 25.80
CA LEU A 46 9.64 13.63 25.78
C LEU A 46 9.84 12.83 27.08
N GLY A 47 9.73 13.48 28.24
CA GLY A 47 9.90 12.84 29.55
C GLY A 47 8.83 11.80 29.88
N GLU A 48 7.62 11.96 29.36
CA GLU A 48 6.54 10.97 29.54
C GLU A 48 6.82 9.70 28.75
N VAL A 49 7.31 9.81 27.50
CA VAL A 49 7.66 8.66 26.68
C VAL A 49 8.91 7.94 27.19
N THR A 50 9.88 8.68 27.77
CA THR A 50 11.15 8.09 28.25
C THR A 50 11.10 7.64 29.69
N SER A 51 10.00 7.89 30.43
CA SER A 51 9.91 7.51 31.86
C SER A 51 9.76 5.99 32.04
N ASP A 52 10.40 5.46 33.03
CA ASP A 52 10.26 4.06 33.46
C ASP A 52 8.82 3.72 33.85
N THR A 53 8.06 4.69 34.38
CA THR A 53 6.66 4.51 34.77
C THR A 53 5.77 4.25 33.56
N SER A 54 6.00 4.96 32.45
CA SER A 54 5.22 4.76 31.21
C SER A 54 5.61 3.49 30.47
N SER A 55 6.91 3.18 30.39
CA SER A 55 7.41 1.99 29.70
C SER A 55 7.02 0.68 30.41
N LYS A 56 6.83 0.72 31.74
CA LYS A 56 6.45 -0.43 32.59
C LYS A 56 4.97 -0.42 32.97
N ASN A 57 4.13 0.38 32.27
CA ASN A 57 2.69 0.38 32.53
C ASN A 57 2.12 -1.02 32.35
N PRO A 58 1.43 -1.60 33.38
CA PRO A 58 0.90 -2.95 33.28
C PRO A 58 -0.16 -3.15 32.20
N ASP A 59 -0.88 -2.09 31.83
CA ASP A 59 -1.93 -2.16 30.79
C ASP A 59 -1.36 -2.25 29.38
N TYR A 60 -0.23 -1.54 29.12
CA TYR A 60 0.45 -1.51 27.81
C TYR A 60 1.96 -1.33 27.98
N PRO A 61 2.70 -2.38 28.37
CA PRO A 61 4.14 -2.31 28.50
C PRO A 61 4.79 -2.18 27.12
N TYR A 62 5.77 -1.28 27.00
CA TYR A 62 6.56 -1.16 25.78
C TYR A 62 8.06 -1.19 26.09
N GLN A 63 8.85 -1.63 25.12
CA GLN A 63 10.29 -1.59 25.18
C GLN A 63 10.80 -0.29 24.55
N LEU A 64 11.41 0.59 25.36
CA LEU A 64 12.10 1.76 24.83
C LEU A 64 13.50 1.36 24.32
N ILE A 65 13.81 1.72 23.07
CA ILE A 65 15.06 1.41 22.39
C ILE A 65 15.66 2.73 21.88
N GLU A 66 16.77 3.17 22.49
CA GLU A 66 17.52 4.30 21.94
C GLU A 66 18.37 3.82 20.76
N LEU A 67 18.13 4.41 19.58
CA LEU A 67 18.86 4.07 18.38
C LEU A 67 20.30 4.58 18.44
N SER A 68 21.24 3.70 18.18
CA SER A 68 22.67 3.95 18.22
C SER A 68 23.41 3.16 17.16
N ALA A 69 24.67 3.48 16.89
CA ALA A 69 25.50 2.74 15.95
C ALA A 69 25.69 1.25 16.34
N THR A 70 25.53 0.92 17.63
CA THR A 70 25.71 -0.45 18.13
C THR A 70 24.48 -1.34 17.96
N ASN A 71 23.28 -0.77 17.92
CA ASN A 71 22.04 -1.55 17.84
C ASN A 71 21.25 -1.39 16.54
N ILE A 72 21.63 -0.44 15.69
CA ILE A 72 20.90 -0.16 14.43
C ILE A 72 20.86 -1.39 13.51
N GLY A 73 21.88 -2.26 13.53
CA GLY A 73 22.01 -3.41 12.62
C GLY A 73 20.79 -4.32 12.53
N SER A 74 20.07 -4.51 13.64
CA SER A 74 18.83 -5.32 13.69
C SER A 74 17.62 -4.63 13.05
N TYR A 75 17.71 -3.35 12.75
CA TYR A 75 16.61 -2.51 12.26
C TYR A 75 16.96 -1.84 10.93
N MET A 76 18.05 -2.26 10.30
CA MET A 76 18.48 -1.69 9.02
C MET A 76 17.61 -2.18 7.88
N ARG A 77 17.48 -1.33 6.86
CA ARG A 77 16.93 -1.75 5.57
C ARG A 77 17.89 -2.75 4.91
N PRO A 78 17.35 -3.73 4.15
CA PRO A 78 18.20 -4.63 3.38
C PRO A 78 19.05 -3.84 2.37
N PRO A 79 20.27 -4.29 2.08
CA PRO A 79 21.11 -3.64 1.07
C PRO A 79 20.43 -3.65 -0.31
N GLU A 80 20.55 -2.54 -1.03
CA GLU A 80 20.08 -2.44 -2.42
C GLU A 80 20.92 -3.37 -3.27
N GLY A 81 20.36 -4.45 -3.77
CA GLY A 81 21.07 -5.38 -4.66
C GLY A 81 20.65 -6.85 -4.55
N ASP A 82 20.08 -7.26 -3.44
CA ASP A 82 19.63 -8.65 -3.26
C ASP A 82 18.25 -8.96 -3.88
N LEU A 83 17.68 -8.01 -4.64
CA LEU A 83 16.32 -8.12 -5.19
C LEU A 83 16.21 -8.98 -6.44
N VAL A 84 17.32 -9.44 -7.02
CA VAL A 84 17.27 -10.31 -8.19
C VAL A 84 17.31 -11.77 -7.76
N LYS A 85 16.19 -12.29 -7.30
CA LYS A 85 15.99 -13.74 -7.23
C LYS A 85 15.93 -14.26 -8.66
N ARG A 86 16.90 -15.10 -9.04
CA ARG A 86 16.82 -15.85 -10.30
C ARG A 86 15.70 -16.87 -10.18
N VAL A 87 14.50 -16.48 -10.60
CA VAL A 87 13.38 -17.41 -10.75
C VAL A 87 13.56 -18.16 -12.07
N GLY A 88 13.35 -19.47 -12.05
CA GLY A 88 13.32 -20.28 -13.26
C GLY A 88 12.28 -19.73 -14.24
N ARG A 89 12.52 -19.96 -15.55
CA ARG A 89 11.56 -19.58 -16.59
C ARG A 89 10.22 -20.23 -16.26
N PRO A 90 9.10 -19.48 -16.23
CA PRO A 90 7.77 -20.08 -16.00
C PRO A 90 7.53 -21.17 -17.02
N GLU A 91 6.99 -22.30 -16.58
CA GLU A 91 6.55 -23.37 -17.46
C GLU A 91 5.46 -22.80 -18.38
N GLU A 92 5.62 -22.91 -19.69
CA GLU A 92 4.67 -22.36 -20.66
C GLU A 92 3.37 -23.16 -20.59
N PRO A 93 2.24 -22.60 -20.16
CA PRO A 93 0.99 -23.32 -20.13
C PRO A 93 0.56 -23.64 -21.57
N GLU A 94 0.30 -24.91 -21.85
CA GLU A 94 -0.18 -25.38 -23.13
C GLU A 94 -1.63 -24.89 -23.35
N VAL A 95 -1.89 -24.21 -24.49
CA VAL A 95 -3.22 -23.70 -24.82
C VAL A 95 -4.12 -24.89 -25.18
N ARG A 96 -5.20 -25.10 -24.43
CA ARG A 96 -6.18 -26.17 -24.60
C ARG A 96 -7.55 -25.60 -24.96
N LEU A 97 -8.20 -26.22 -25.93
CA LEU A 97 -9.51 -25.81 -26.43
C LEU A 97 -10.63 -26.02 -25.41
N MET A 98 -11.45 -25.01 -25.23
CA MET A 98 -12.52 -24.99 -24.23
C MET A 98 -13.84 -24.47 -24.83
N PRO A 99 -15.00 -24.71 -24.18
CA PRO A 99 -16.30 -24.17 -24.62
C PRO A 99 -16.26 -22.66 -24.81
N GLY A 100 -16.78 -22.20 -25.96
CA GLY A 100 -16.84 -20.78 -26.32
C GLY A 100 -15.72 -20.32 -27.26
N ASP A 101 -14.63 -21.08 -27.38
CA ASP A 101 -13.54 -20.77 -28.33
C ASP A 101 -14.06 -20.83 -29.77
N VAL A 102 -13.47 -20.04 -30.64
CA VAL A 102 -13.79 -19.97 -32.06
C VAL A 102 -12.57 -20.36 -32.87
N LEU A 103 -12.75 -21.37 -33.70
CA LEU A 103 -11.74 -21.90 -34.60
C LEU A 103 -12.03 -21.52 -36.04
N LYS A 104 -10.97 -21.29 -36.80
CA LYS A 104 -10.98 -21.39 -38.24
C LYS A 104 -10.48 -22.78 -38.61
N VAL A 105 -11.27 -23.50 -39.40
CA VAL A 105 -11.01 -24.89 -39.79
C VAL A 105 -10.84 -24.95 -41.30
N THR A 106 -9.65 -25.27 -41.76
CA THR A 106 -9.35 -25.49 -43.18
C THR A 106 -9.16 -26.99 -43.41
N ILE A 107 -9.88 -27.53 -44.35
CA ILE A 107 -9.83 -28.96 -44.75
C ILE A 107 -9.57 -29.02 -46.24
N SER A 108 -8.54 -29.76 -46.63
CA SER A 108 -8.19 -30.06 -48.03
C SER A 108 -7.97 -31.56 -48.22
N ASP A 109 -8.05 -32.04 -49.43
CA ASP A 109 -7.72 -33.43 -49.80
C ASP A 109 -6.73 -33.40 -50.96
N ASP A 110 -5.60 -34.06 -50.78
CA ASP A 110 -4.48 -34.04 -51.74
C ASP A 110 -4.54 -35.22 -52.74
N SER A 111 -5.60 -36.05 -52.69
CA SER A 111 -5.65 -37.29 -53.46
C SER A 111 -6.18 -37.13 -54.89
N GLY A 112 -6.50 -35.92 -55.37
CA GLY A 112 -7.03 -35.64 -56.72
C GLY A 112 -8.55 -35.79 -56.84
N ILE A 113 -9.10 -35.25 -57.93
CA ILE A 113 -10.55 -35.04 -58.15
C ILE A 113 -11.37 -36.32 -58.11
N ASP A 114 -10.79 -37.45 -58.58
CA ASP A 114 -11.54 -38.72 -58.79
C ASP A 114 -11.77 -39.53 -57.49
N LYS A 115 -11.22 -39.12 -56.35
CA LYS A 115 -11.27 -39.91 -55.11
C LYS A 115 -11.99 -39.23 -53.94
N THR A 116 -12.44 -38.02 -54.12
CA THR A 116 -13.14 -37.26 -53.08
C THR A 116 -14.64 -37.27 -53.23
N VAL A 117 -15.35 -37.71 -52.21
CA VAL A 117 -16.82 -37.71 -52.17
C VAL A 117 -17.34 -36.25 -51.96
N PHE A 118 -16.50 -35.34 -51.47
CA PHE A 118 -16.86 -33.97 -51.20
C PHE A 118 -16.19 -33.01 -52.19
N ALA A 119 -16.93 -32.57 -53.19
CA ALA A 119 -16.43 -31.73 -54.29
C ALA A 119 -15.63 -30.45 -53.87
N PRO A 120 -16.01 -29.71 -52.81
CA PRO A 120 -15.21 -28.55 -52.34
C PRO A 120 -13.80 -28.91 -51.86
N LEU A 121 -13.54 -30.14 -51.38
CA LEU A 121 -12.21 -30.56 -50.97
C LEU A 121 -11.31 -30.82 -52.19
N ALA A 122 -11.89 -31.31 -53.28
CA ALA A 122 -11.19 -31.58 -54.54
C ALA A 122 -10.75 -30.31 -55.30
N GLN A 123 -11.38 -29.17 -55.00
CA GLN A 123 -11.07 -27.87 -55.64
C GLN A 123 -10.11 -26.96 -54.82
N GLY A 124 -9.27 -27.53 -53.96
CA GLY A 124 -8.30 -26.80 -53.18
C GLY A 124 -8.65 -26.62 -51.69
N GLY A 125 -9.74 -27.26 -51.24
CA GLY A 125 -10.16 -27.28 -49.86
C GLY A 125 -11.31 -26.36 -49.53
N THR A 126 -11.81 -26.50 -48.30
CA THR A 126 -12.87 -25.68 -47.73
C THR A 126 -12.43 -25.09 -46.41
N THR A 127 -12.72 -23.82 -46.23
CA THR A 127 -12.43 -23.11 -44.99
C THR A 127 -13.73 -22.71 -44.30
N PHE A 128 -13.84 -23.07 -43.03
CA PHE A 128 -14.89 -22.63 -42.12
C PHE A 128 -14.30 -21.56 -41.21
N GLU A 129 -14.67 -20.31 -41.44
CA GLU A 129 -14.02 -19.14 -40.80
C GLU A 129 -14.34 -19.03 -39.32
N GLN A 130 -15.52 -19.47 -38.86
CA GLN A 130 -15.98 -19.33 -37.48
C GLN A 130 -16.70 -20.57 -36.97
N VAL A 131 -15.94 -21.52 -36.49
CA VAL A 131 -16.49 -22.75 -35.87
C VAL A 131 -16.39 -22.59 -34.34
N ARG A 132 -17.51 -22.32 -33.70
CA ARG A 132 -17.55 -22.14 -32.24
C ARG A 132 -17.71 -23.48 -31.54
N LEU A 133 -16.93 -23.67 -30.44
CA LEU A 133 -17.15 -24.78 -29.52
C LEU A 133 -18.42 -24.53 -28.69
N ASP A 134 -19.31 -25.55 -28.68
CA ASP A 134 -20.53 -25.51 -27.86
C ASP A 134 -20.21 -25.58 -26.34
N THR A 135 -21.25 -25.47 -25.51
CA THR A 135 -21.11 -25.51 -24.04
C THR A 135 -20.53 -26.83 -23.51
N ARG A 136 -20.53 -27.89 -24.34
CA ARG A 136 -19.94 -29.19 -24.03
C ARG A 136 -18.54 -29.37 -24.64
N GLY A 137 -18.01 -28.34 -25.34
CA GLY A 137 -16.70 -28.37 -26.00
C GLY A 137 -16.70 -29.19 -27.28
N ARG A 138 -17.79 -29.20 -28.01
CA ARG A 138 -17.94 -29.91 -29.28
C ARG A 138 -18.04 -28.92 -30.43
N ILE A 139 -17.59 -29.35 -31.61
CA ILE A 139 -17.78 -28.65 -32.87
C ILE A 139 -18.66 -29.51 -33.80
N SER A 140 -19.36 -28.87 -34.71
CA SER A 140 -20.12 -29.54 -35.76
C SER A 140 -19.61 -29.10 -37.12
N LEU A 141 -19.19 -30.08 -37.91
CA LEU A 141 -18.68 -29.87 -39.26
C LEU A 141 -19.47 -30.77 -40.25
N PRO A 142 -19.69 -30.33 -41.51
CA PRO A 142 -20.26 -31.15 -42.55
C PRO A 142 -19.48 -32.48 -42.70
N TYR A 143 -20.18 -33.55 -42.94
CA TYR A 143 -19.67 -34.94 -43.13
C TYR A 143 -19.02 -35.56 -41.89
N LEU A 144 -18.52 -34.75 -40.92
CA LEU A 144 -17.96 -35.22 -39.66
C LEU A 144 -19.04 -35.37 -38.57
N GLY A 145 -20.12 -34.56 -38.68
CA GLY A 145 -21.10 -34.45 -37.61
C GLY A 145 -20.54 -33.68 -36.41
N THR A 146 -20.95 -34.09 -35.21
CA THR A 146 -20.56 -33.44 -33.96
C THR A 146 -19.41 -34.21 -33.30
N VAL A 147 -18.29 -33.52 -33.02
CA VAL A 147 -17.07 -34.10 -32.45
C VAL A 147 -16.64 -33.30 -31.22
N SER A 148 -16.25 -34.00 -30.16
CA SER A 148 -15.70 -33.37 -28.92
C SER A 148 -14.22 -33.17 -29.07
N ILE A 149 -13.79 -31.91 -28.83
CA ILE A 149 -12.37 -31.49 -28.83
C ILE A 149 -12.03 -30.69 -27.56
N ARG A 150 -12.88 -30.78 -26.55
CA ARG A 150 -12.66 -30.13 -25.27
C ARG A 150 -11.36 -30.60 -24.60
N GLY A 151 -10.52 -29.68 -24.14
CA GLY A 151 -9.30 -29.96 -23.40
C GLY A 151 -8.15 -30.49 -24.27
N THR A 152 -8.31 -30.54 -25.60
CA THR A 152 -7.25 -30.93 -26.52
C THR A 152 -6.44 -29.72 -26.97
N THR A 153 -5.22 -29.98 -27.46
CA THR A 153 -4.45 -28.97 -28.18
C THR A 153 -5.00 -28.77 -29.60
N LEU A 154 -4.57 -27.71 -30.30
CA LEU A 154 -4.93 -27.52 -31.71
C LEU A 154 -4.47 -28.69 -32.58
N VAL A 155 -3.28 -29.24 -32.29
CA VAL A 155 -2.71 -30.39 -33.04
C VAL A 155 -3.54 -31.64 -32.78
N ASP A 156 -3.90 -31.94 -31.55
CA ASP A 156 -4.72 -33.11 -31.22
C ASP A 156 -6.11 -32.99 -31.78
N ALA A 157 -6.72 -31.81 -31.74
CA ALA A 157 -8.01 -31.52 -32.32
C ALA A 157 -8.00 -31.72 -33.84
N ALA A 158 -6.97 -31.25 -34.56
CA ALA A 158 -6.77 -31.47 -35.97
C ALA A 158 -6.68 -32.99 -36.29
N ASN A 159 -5.94 -33.73 -35.45
CA ASN A 159 -5.84 -35.20 -35.59
C ASN A 159 -7.18 -35.93 -35.37
N ILE A 160 -7.99 -35.44 -34.43
CA ILE A 160 -9.34 -36.00 -34.17
C ILE A 160 -10.25 -35.76 -35.39
N ILE A 161 -10.28 -34.53 -35.91
CA ILE A 161 -11.06 -34.14 -37.07
C ILE A 161 -10.61 -34.98 -38.30
N ARG A 162 -9.29 -35.06 -38.54
CA ARG A 162 -8.71 -35.84 -39.65
C ARG A 162 -9.11 -37.29 -39.58
N ARG A 163 -9.11 -37.93 -38.43
CA ARG A 163 -9.55 -39.32 -38.24
C ARG A 163 -11.03 -39.52 -38.54
N GLY A 164 -11.86 -38.55 -38.12
CA GLY A 164 -13.32 -38.62 -38.37
C GLY A 164 -13.69 -38.41 -39.82
N LEU A 165 -12.85 -37.78 -40.64
CA LEU A 165 -13.06 -37.57 -42.06
C LEU A 165 -12.63 -38.78 -42.94
N ARG A 166 -11.97 -39.79 -42.36
CA ARG A 166 -11.62 -41.01 -43.06
C ARG A 166 -12.89 -41.73 -43.59
N GLY A 167 -12.91 -42.05 -44.89
CA GLY A 167 -14.08 -42.60 -45.57
C GLY A 167 -14.92 -41.56 -46.32
N HIS A 168 -14.75 -40.26 -46.00
CA HIS A 168 -15.35 -39.16 -46.79
C HIS A 168 -14.30 -38.44 -47.65
N ALA A 169 -13.03 -38.51 -47.24
CA ALA A 169 -11.87 -38.03 -47.96
C ALA A 169 -10.76 -39.09 -47.94
N SER A 170 -9.92 -39.17 -48.97
CA SER A 170 -8.87 -40.18 -49.07
C SER A 170 -7.66 -39.84 -48.22
N GLU A 171 -7.17 -38.60 -48.31
CA GLU A 171 -6.03 -38.08 -47.57
C GLU A 171 -6.32 -36.68 -46.98
N PRO A 172 -7.26 -36.58 -46.03
CA PRO A 172 -7.68 -35.29 -45.52
C PRO A 172 -6.55 -34.62 -44.77
N GLN A 173 -6.25 -33.37 -45.16
CA GLN A 173 -5.39 -32.44 -44.43
C GLN A 173 -6.29 -31.49 -43.66
N VAL A 174 -6.00 -31.32 -42.39
CA VAL A 174 -6.77 -30.45 -41.49
C VAL A 174 -5.83 -29.46 -40.82
N TYR A 175 -6.14 -28.19 -41.01
CA TYR A 175 -5.45 -27.11 -40.34
C TYR A 175 -6.44 -26.33 -39.44
N LEU A 176 -6.05 -26.11 -38.20
CA LEU A 176 -6.84 -25.36 -37.22
C LEU A 176 -6.10 -24.11 -36.79
N GLU A 177 -6.82 -23.00 -36.77
CA GLU A 177 -6.38 -21.72 -36.23
C GLU A 177 -7.38 -21.27 -35.17
N LEU A 178 -6.87 -20.84 -34.00
CA LEU A 178 -7.69 -20.26 -32.94
C LEU A 178 -7.94 -18.80 -33.26
N VAL A 179 -9.19 -18.45 -33.62
CA VAL A 179 -9.61 -17.10 -34.01
C VAL A 179 -9.96 -16.25 -32.77
N SER A 180 -10.62 -16.88 -31.79
CA SER A 180 -11.02 -16.24 -30.57
C SER A 180 -10.87 -17.19 -29.39
N ASP A 181 -10.11 -16.80 -28.42
CA ASP A 181 -9.85 -17.50 -27.17
C ASP A 181 -10.63 -16.81 -26.04
N SER A 182 -11.80 -17.34 -25.76
CA SER A 182 -12.64 -16.81 -24.68
C SER A 182 -12.34 -17.47 -23.34
N SER A 183 -11.71 -18.62 -23.35
CA SER A 183 -11.55 -19.50 -22.19
C SER A 183 -10.18 -19.46 -21.56
N ASN A 184 -9.11 -19.23 -22.33
CA ASN A 184 -7.75 -19.07 -21.81
C ASN A 184 -7.39 -17.59 -21.57
N SER A 185 -8.40 -16.73 -21.52
CA SER A 185 -8.22 -15.32 -21.25
C SER A 185 -8.23 -15.04 -19.75
N ALA A 186 -7.50 -14.01 -19.33
CA ALA A 186 -7.54 -13.47 -17.99
C ALA A 186 -8.20 -12.08 -17.98
N LEU A 187 -8.97 -11.81 -16.93
CA LEU A 187 -9.50 -10.47 -16.67
C LEU A 187 -8.47 -9.68 -15.89
N VAL A 188 -8.09 -8.52 -16.39
CA VAL A 188 -7.23 -7.56 -15.65
C VAL A 188 -8.07 -6.36 -15.27
N ALA A 189 -8.08 -6.02 -13.98
CA ALA A 189 -8.89 -4.93 -13.42
C ALA A 189 -8.15 -4.20 -12.30
N GLY A 190 -8.75 -3.10 -11.81
CA GLY A 190 -8.21 -2.29 -10.71
C GLY A 190 -7.26 -1.21 -11.19
N ALA A 191 -6.10 -1.02 -10.54
CA ALA A 191 -5.16 0.07 -10.77
C ALA A 191 -4.31 -0.11 -12.03
N VAL A 192 -4.94 -0.34 -13.18
CA VAL A 192 -4.32 -0.42 -14.52
C VAL A 192 -4.91 0.63 -15.45
N LYS A 193 -4.16 0.99 -16.51
CA LYS A 193 -4.62 2.02 -17.46
C LYS A 193 -5.84 1.59 -18.28
N ASN A 194 -5.84 0.35 -18.79
CA ASN A 194 -6.86 -0.18 -19.69
C ASN A 194 -7.36 -1.53 -19.15
N PRO A 195 -8.30 -1.54 -18.19
CA PRO A 195 -8.86 -2.77 -17.68
C PRO A 195 -9.59 -3.51 -18.81
N GLY A 196 -9.48 -4.84 -18.81
CA GLY A 196 -10.05 -5.65 -19.87
C GLY A 196 -9.72 -7.13 -19.73
N ARG A 197 -10.16 -7.91 -20.74
CA ARG A 197 -9.87 -9.33 -20.84
C ARG A 197 -8.80 -9.56 -21.90
N PHE A 198 -7.74 -10.29 -21.54
CA PHE A 198 -6.58 -10.53 -22.39
C PHE A 198 -6.38 -12.03 -22.58
N SER A 199 -6.20 -12.43 -23.84
CA SER A 199 -6.07 -13.82 -24.24
C SER A 199 -4.62 -14.29 -24.31
N ALA A 200 -4.39 -15.59 -24.11
CA ALA A 200 -3.10 -16.24 -24.31
C ALA A 200 -2.75 -16.55 -25.79
N MET A 201 -3.57 -16.13 -26.76
CA MET A 201 -3.33 -16.38 -28.21
C MET A 201 -1.98 -15.86 -28.72
N GLN A 202 -1.44 -14.82 -28.10
CA GLN A 202 -0.18 -14.18 -28.51
C GLN A 202 1.06 -14.75 -27.77
N GLY A 203 0.92 -15.92 -27.15
CA GLY A 203 1.93 -16.58 -26.35
C GLY A 203 1.53 -16.72 -24.87
N PRO A 204 2.37 -17.38 -24.08
CA PRO A 204 2.09 -17.62 -22.66
C PRO A 204 1.74 -16.32 -21.95
N LEU A 205 0.62 -16.33 -21.22
CA LEU A 205 0.18 -15.17 -20.46
C LEU A 205 0.74 -15.28 -19.04
N THR A 206 1.71 -14.43 -18.71
CA THR A 206 2.16 -14.24 -17.33
C THR A 206 1.44 -13.07 -16.68
N ILE A 207 1.55 -12.94 -15.35
CA ILE A 207 0.95 -11.80 -14.64
C ILE A 207 1.47 -10.48 -15.20
N LEU A 208 2.81 -10.35 -15.40
CA LEU A 208 3.39 -9.12 -15.97
C LEU A 208 2.95 -8.87 -17.40
N ASP A 209 2.82 -9.93 -18.25
CA ASP A 209 2.31 -9.77 -19.62
C ASP A 209 0.87 -9.26 -19.63
N ALA A 210 0.02 -9.81 -18.77
CA ALA A 210 -1.36 -9.40 -18.66
C ALA A 210 -1.49 -7.93 -18.21
N ILE A 211 -0.70 -7.52 -17.22
CA ILE A 211 -0.66 -6.14 -16.72
C ILE A 211 -0.12 -5.20 -17.80
N ASN A 212 0.95 -5.58 -18.52
CA ASN A 212 1.51 -4.77 -19.60
C ASN A 212 0.54 -4.60 -20.76
N ARG A 213 -0.19 -5.66 -21.16
CA ARG A 213 -1.26 -5.58 -22.16
C ARG A 213 -2.40 -4.67 -21.72
N ALA A 214 -2.66 -4.57 -20.41
CA ALA A 214 -3.59 -3.59 -19.83
C ALA A 214 -3.01 -2.17 -19.74
N GLY A 215 -1.88 -1.88 -20.41
CA GLY A 215 -1.24 -0.57 -20.45
C GLY A 215 -0.38 -0.26 -19.24
N GLY A 216 -0.13 -1.23 -18.38
CA GLY A 216 0.66 -1.09 -17.16
C GLY A 216 -0.11 -0.50 -15.98
N PRO A 217 0.50 -0.47 -14.80
CA PRO A 217 -0.12 0.06 -13.60
C PRO A 217 -0.20 1.59 -13.62
N ILE A 218 -1.10 2.16 -12.81
CA ILE A 218 -1.26 3.61 -12.63
C ILE A 218 -0.63 4.12 -11.32
N LEU A 219 -0.12 3.22 -10.49
CA LEU A 219 0.56 3.50 -9.21
C LEU A 219 2.01 3.01 -9.28
N GLU A 220 2.83 3.50 -8.35
CA GLU A 220 4.19 3.02 -8.17
C GLU A 220 4.25 1.52 -7.80
N PRO A 221 5.22 0.75 -8.31
CA PRO A 221 5.26 -0.71 -8.13
C PRO A 221 5.15 -1.18 -6.68
N TYR A 222 5.81 -0.52 -5.74
CA TYR A 222 5.81 -0.87 -4.32
C TYR A 222 4.49 -0.55 -3.59
N LEU A 223 3.59 0.21 -4.24
CA LEU A 223 2.25 0.52 -3.73
C LEU A 223 1.17 -0.38 -4.31
N ILE A 224 1.53 -1.47 -4.98
CA ILE A 224 0.57 -2.35 -5.66
C ILE A 224 0.65 -3.77 -5.11
N ASN A 225 -0.50 -4.28 -4.71
CA ASN A 225 -0.73 -5.70 -4.54
C ASN A 225 -1.49 -6.23 -5.76
N VAL A 226 -1.03 -7.36 -6.27
CA VAL A 226 -1.67 -8.09 -7.37
C VAL A 226 -2.39 -9.29 -6.80
N ILE A 227 -3.71 -9.28 -6.88
CA ILE A 227 -4.56 -10.38 -6.45
C ILE A 227 -4.89 -11.22 -7.68
N MET A 228 -4.43 -12.46 -7.70
CA MET A 228 -4.83 -13.43 -8.71
C MET A 228 -5.89 -14.38 -8.14
N ARG A 229 -7.06 -14.42 -8.78
CA ARG A 229 -8.15 -15.33 -8.45
C ARG A 229 -8.30 -16.36 -9.56
N THR A 230 -8.29 -17.64 -9.20
CA THR A 230 -8.50 -18.74 -10.14
C THR A 230 -9.46 -19.73 -9.48
N GLY A 231 -10.72 -19.73 -9.96
CA GLY A 231 -11.78 -20.53 -9.33
C GLY A 231 -12.00 -20.12 -7.87
N LYS A 232 -11.66 -21.00 -6.92
CA LYS A 232 -11.75 -20.73 -5.47
C LYS A 232 -10.44 -20.29 -4.85
N SER A 233 -9.34 -20.37 -5.59
CA SER A 233 -8.01 -19.97 -5.11
C SER A 233 -7.83 -18.47 -5.23
N VAL A 234 -7.30 -17.85 -4.17
CA VAL A 234 -6.91 -16.44 -4.15
C VAL A 234 -5.45 -16.37 -3.71
N GLN A 235 -4.63 -15.74 -4.52
CA GLN A 235 -3.21 -15.54 -4.25
C GLN A 235 -2.91 -14.05 -4.35
N VAL A 236 -2.09 -13.55 -3.44
CA VAL A 236 -1.71 -12.13 -3.37
C VAL A 236 -0.21 -12.04 -3.57
N TYR A 237 0.20 -11.23 -4.52
CA TYR A 237 1.60 -10.97 -4.85
C TYR A 237 1.90 -9.49 -4.66
N ASN A 238 3.13 -9.17 -4.27
CA ASN A 238 3.62 -7.81 -4.37
C ASN A 238 4.10 -7.56 -5.81
N TYR A 239 3.70 -6.45 -6.43
CA TYR A 239 4.08 -6.17 -7.81
C TYR A 239 5.58 -5.95 -7.97
N GLN A 240 6.25 -5.40 -6.95
CA GLN A 240 7.70 -5.24 -6.94
C GLN A 240 8.44 -6.58 -6.98
N ASP A 241 7.93 -7.61 -6.28
CA ASP A 241 8.52 -8.95 -6.28
C ASP A 241 8.36 -9.62 -7.65
N LEU A 242 7.21 -9.43 -8.31
CA LEU A 242 6.98 -9.90 -9.69
C LEU A 242 7.98 -9.28 -10.68
N LEU A 243 8.29 -7.99 -10.54
CA LEU A 243 9.31 -7.30 -11.34
C LEU A 243 10.71 -7.82 -11.07
N SER A 244 10.99 -8.28 -9.86
CA SER A 244 12.30 -8.83 -9.44
C SER A 244 12.55 -10.26 -9.94
N GLY A 245 11.61 -10.85 -10.67
CA GLY A 245 11.78 -12.15 -11.33
C GLY A 245 10.82 -13.24 -10.88
N GLU A 246 9.90 -12.99 -9.96
CA GLU A 246 8.87 -13.96 -9.52
C GLU A 246 7.64 -13.98 -10.46
N ASN A 247 7.85 -13.75 -11.76
CA ASN A 247 6.74 -13.68 -12.71
C ASN A 247 6.11 -15.08 -12.92
N ILE A 248 4.79 -15.15 -12.81
CA ILE A 248 4.03 -16.39 -12.72
C ILE A 248 3.09 -16.51 -13.94
N ALA A 249 2.96 -17.73 -14.48
CA ALA A 249 1.99 -18.02 -15.52
C ALA A 249 0.56 -17.88 -15.00
N VAL A 250 -0.30 -17.27 -15.81
CA VAL A 250 -1.71 -17.03 -15.47
C VAL A 250 -2.55 -18.21 -15.92
N PRO A 251 -3.19 -18.93 -15.01
CA PRO A 251 -4.12 -20.00 -15.38
C PRO A 251 -5.32 -19.47 -16.19
N PRO A 252 -5.94 -20.30 -17.03
CA PRO A 252 -7.16 -19.95 -17.76
C PRO A 252 -8.28 -19.43 -16.86
N ASN A 253 -9.04 -18.45 -17.34
CA ASN A 253 -10.17 -17.84 -16.64
C ASN A 253 -9.81 -17.22 -15.28
N SER A 254 -8.56 -16.80 -15.10
CA SER A 254 -8.13 -16.07 -13.91
C SER A 254 -8.57 -14.60 -13.95
N GLU A 255 -8.71 -14.03 -12.77
CA GLU A 255 -8.88 -12.60 -12.58
C GLU A 255 -7.60 -12.04 -11.91
N ILE A 256 -7.02 -10.99 -12.49
CA ILE A 256 -5.87 -10.27 -11.99
C ILE A 256 -6.35 -8.89 -11.58
N ILE A 257 -6.35 -8.61 -10.30
CA ILE A 257 -6.84 -7.35 -9.75
C ILE A 257 -5.67 -6.62 -9.12
N LEU A 258 -5.37 -5.43 -9.62
CA LEU A 258 -4.38 -4.56 -9.01
C LEU A 258 -5.07 -3.64 -8.01
N GLU A 259 -4.68 -3.71 -6.76
CA GLU A 259 -5.17 -2.81 -5.73
C GLU A 259 -4.03 -2.11 -5.00
N ARG A 260 -4.34 -0.96 -4.41
CA ARG A 260 -3.35 -0.22 -3.63
C ARG A 260 -2.96 -1.02 -2.39
N SER A 261 -1.66 -1.24 -2.22
CA SER A 261 -1.09 -1.81 -1.02
C SER A 261 -1.32 -0.89 0.19
N ARG A 262 -1.59 -1.47 1.36
CA ARG A 262 -1.75 -0.72 2.62
C ARG A 262 -0.41 -0.38 3.28
N ARG A 263 0.64 -0.16 2.49
CA ARG A 263 1.96 0.21 3.00
C ARG A 263 2.00 1.70 3.33
N ARG A 264 1.60 2.02 4.55
CA ARG A 264 1.45 3.39 5.06
C ARG A 264 2.06 3.53 6.44
N PHE A 265 2.34 4.76 6.83
CA PHE A 265 2.75 5.14 8.18
C PHE A 265 1.93 6.33 8.63
N VAL A 266 1.93 6.56 9.95
CA VAL A 266 1.30 7.72 10.56
C VAL A 266 2.39 8.68 11.03
N ALA A 267 2.30 9.96 10.67
CA ALA A 267 3.16 11.02 11.20
C ALA A 267 2.35 11.93 12.12
N MET A 268 2.82 12.15 13.33
CA MET A 268 2.14 12.94 14.37
C MET A 268 3.09 13.86 15.14
N GLY A 269 2.51 14.78 15.89
CA GLY A 269 3.24 15.75 16.70
C GLY A 269 3.82 16.88 15.87
N ALA A 270 5.04 17.31 16.17
CA ALA A 270 5.70 18.46 15.56
C ALA A 270 6.42 18.11 14.24
N VAL A 271 5.72 17.47 13.32
CA VAL A 271 6.12 17.33 11.91
C VAL A 271 5.44 18.40 11.06
N SER A 272 5.99 18.73 9.90
CA SER A 272 5.41 19.78 9.03
C SER A 272 4.08 19.35 8.42
N LYS A 273 3.93 18.07 8.02
CA LYS A 273 2.69 17.49 7.50
C LYS A 273 2.25 16.29 8.33
N PRO A 274 1.48 16.47 9.43
CA PRO A 274 0.94 15.36 10.18
C PRO A 274 -0.19 14.67 9.42
N GLY A 275 -0.34 13.34 9.61
CA GLY A 275 -1.40 12.56 8.98
C GLY A 275 -0.96 11.15 8.62
N LEU A 276 -1.78 10.49 7.83
CA LEU A 276 -1.52 9.16 7.26
C LEU A 276 -0.88 9.34 5.88
N HIS A 277 0.28 8.72 5.66
CA HIS A 277 1.07 8.84 4.45
C HIS A 277 1.39 7.48 3.84
N ASP A 278 1.43 7.41 2.51
CA ASP A 278 1.99 6.26 1.79
C ASP A 278 3.52 6.25 1.92
N PHE A 279 4.12 5.09 1.81
CA PHE A 279 5.57 4.98 1.79
C PHE A 279 6.18 5.68 0.57
N PRO A 280 7.31 6.41 0.73
CA PRO A 280 8.01 7.06 -0.38
C PRO A 280 8.82 6.09 -1.25
N SER A 281 9.09 4.87 -0.78
CA SER A 281 9.88 3.86 -1.47
C SER A 281 9.51 2.44 -1.04
N ALA A 282 10.04 1.42 -1.70
CA ALA A 282 9.81 0.01 -1.35
C ALA A 282 10.34 -0.36 0.04
N THR A 283 11.48 0.19 0.43
CA THR A 283 12.16 -0.03 1.72
C THR A 283 12.51 1.31 2.35
N PRO A 284 11.49 2.05 2.88
CA PRO A 284 11.67 3.44 3.29
C PRO A 284 12.56 3.54 4.54
N SER A 285 13.56 4.40 4.48
CA SER A 285 14.31 4.80 5.65
C SER A 285 13.53 5.84 6.47
N LEU A 286 13.87 5.96 7.75
CA LEU A 286 13.29 7.02 8.60
C LEU A 286 13.57 8.42 8.03
N LEU A 287 14.74 8.63 7.43
CA LEU A 287 15.09 9.92 6.82
C LEU A 287 14.20 10.23 5.60
N GLU A 288 13.94 9.23 4.73
CA GLU A 288 13.03 9.38 3.57
C GLU A 288 11.59 9.66 4.03
N VAL A 289 11.15 8.96 5.07
CA VAL A 289 9.81 9.15 5.64
C VAL A 289 9.66 10.54 6.26
N LEU A 290 10.63 11.00 7.04
CA LEU A 290 10.64 12.36 7.56
C LEU A 290 10.66 13.39 6.43
N GLY A 291 11.45 13.15 5.37
CA GLY A 291 11.46 14.00 4.18
C GLY A 291 10.12 14.07 3.47
N SER A 292 9.39 12.96 3.38
CA SER A 292 8.06 12.90 2.72
C SER A 292 6.98 13.72 3.45
N VAL A 293 7.15 13.95 4.76
CA VAL A 293 6.28 14.81 5.58
C VAL A 293 6.85 16.22 5.77
N GLU A 294 7.78 16.64 4.89
CA GLU A 294 8.45 17.96 4.90
C GLU A 294 9.30 18.22 6.16
N GLY A 295 9.75 17.13 6.81
CA GLY A 295 10.66 17.21 7.95
C GLY A 295 9.98 17.55 9.27
N LEU A 296 10.82 17.88 10.24
CA LEU A 296 10.41 18.40 11.53
C LEU A 296 9.98 19.86 11.38
N ASN A 297 8.92 20.26 12.10
CA ASN A 297 8.52 21.65 12.13
C ASN A 297 9.54 22.48 12.95
N GLU A 298 10.31 23.32 12.28
CA GLU A 298 11.43 24.08 12.90
C GLU A 298 11.00 24.98 14.08
N HIS A 299 9.73 25.43 14.08
CA HIS A 299 9.22 26.32 15.13
C HIS A 299 8.75 25.57 16.38
N THR A 300 8.32 24.32 16.22
CA THR A 300 7.61 23.60 17.29
C THR A 300 8.30 22.31 17.71
N ALA A 301 9.13 21.72 16.86
CA ALA A 301 9.72 20.41 17.09
C ALA A 301 10.83 20.42 18.15
N ASN A 302 10.89 19.34 18.91
CA ASN A 302 12.05 18.98 19.70
C ASN A 302 12.87 17.90 18.97
N PRO A 303 13.99 18.22 18.34
CA PRO A 303 14.78 17.25 17.59
C PRO A 303 15.33 16.08 18.44
N SER A 304 15.38 16.20 19.77
CA SER A 304 15.82 15.11 20.67
C SER A 304 14.71 14.09 20.93
N GLY A 305 13.48 14.35 20.48
CA GLY A 305 12.31 13.51 20.73
C GLY A 305 11.64 13.06 19.44
N VAL A 306 12.38 12.41 18.55
CA VAL A 306 11.82 11.68 17.41
C VAL A 306 11.62 10.24 17.83
N PHE A 307 10.37 9.78 17.82
CA PHE A 307 9.96 8.44 18.24
C PHE A 307 9.31 7.68 17.10
N ILE A 308 9.51 6.36 17.07
CA ILE A 308 8.81 5.43 16.20
C ILE A 308 8.13 4.39 17.10
N PHE A 309 6.81 4.35 17.07
CA PHE A 309 5.99 3.36 17.76
C PHE A 309 5.68 2.22 16.81
N ARG A 310 6.03 1.01 17.19
CA ARG A 310 5.85 -0.22 16.42
C ARG A 310 5.20 -1.31 17.25
N LEU A 311 4.22 -2.00 16.68
CA LEU A 311 3.70 -3.25 17.21
C LEU A 311 4.38 -4.40 16.47
N ALA A 312 5.32 -5.09 17.12
CA ALA A 312 5.95 -6.26 16.55
C ALA A 312 5.10 -7.50 16.85
N GLU A 313 4.77 -8.26 15.81
CA GLU A 313 4.15 -9.57 15.99
C GLU A 313 5.14 -10.52 16.66
N ASN A 314 4.72 -11.20 17.71
CA ASN A 314 5.53 -12.24 18.32
C ASN A 314 5.45 -13.51 17.48
N ALA A 315 6.59 -14.15 17.25
CA ALA A 315 6.67 -15.46 16.59
C ALA A 315 5.80 -16.55 17.26
N ASP A 316 5.45 -16.37 18.52
CA ASP A 316 4.67 -17.32 19.34
C ASP A 316 3.16 -17.06 19.32
N GLY A 317 2.64 -16.10 18.51
CA GLY A 317 1.23 -15.77 18.43
C GLY A 317 0.61 -15.19 19.71
N ASN A 318 1.42 -14.89 20.71
CA ASN A 318 1.02 -14.23 21.94
C ASN A 318 1.02 -12.71 21.74
N SER A 319 0.38 -11.96 22.63
CA SER A 319 0.13 -10.51 22.50
C SER A 319 1.27 -9.73 21.84
N PRO A 320 0.96 -8.81 20.89
CA PRO A 320 1.99 -8.06 20.16
C PRO A 320 2.88 -7.28 21.12
N LYS A 321 4.19 -7.30 20.87
CA LYS A 321 5.17 -6.57 21.69
C LYS A 321 5.29 -5.12 21.20
N ALA A 322 4.93 -4.17 22.04
CA ALA A 322 5.09 -2.76 21.73
C ALA A 322 6.57 -2.36 21.84
N GLN A 323 7.11 -1.76 20.80
CA GLN A 323 8.46 -1.21 20.74
C GLN A 323 8.38 0.30 20.46
N VAL A 324 9.17 1.07 21.19
CA VAL A 324 9.30 2.50 20.97
C VAL A 324 10.76 2.80 20.70
N PHE A 325 11.08 3.20 19.48
CA PHE A 325 12.42 3.62 19.13
C PHE A 325 12.54 5.12 19.31
N ARG A 326 13.66 5.56 19.86
CA ARG A 326 14.00 6.97 20.01
C ARG A 326 15.24 7.32 19.22
N LEU A 327 15.21 8.45 18.53
CA LEU A 327 16.35 9.03 17.84
C LEU A 327 16.52 10.50 18.24
N ASP A 328 17.73 10.88 18.72
CA ASP A 328 18.10 12.26 19.00
C ASP A 328 18.74 12.91 17.77
N MET A 329 17.93 13.62 16.98
CA MET A 329 18.35 14.26 15.73
C MET A 329 19.27 15.46 15.89
N ARG A 330 19.60 15.89 17.12
CA ARG A 330 20.60 16.95 17.35
C ARG A 330 22.04 16.48 17.08
N GLN A 331 22.25 15.17 17.08
CA GLN A 331 23.55 14.58 16.83
C GLN A 331 23.75 14.34 15.33
N PRO A 332 24.89 14.75 14.71
CA PRO A 332 25.12 14.51 13.28
C PRO A 332 25.06 13.04 12.87
N VAL A 333 25.49 12.13 13.76
CA VAL A 333 25.42 10.67 13.52
C VAL A 333 24.00 10.18 13.32
N SER A 334 23.02 10.85 13.89
CA SER A 334 21.60 10.48 13.80
C SER A 334 21.05 10.55 12.38
N MET A 335 21.63 11.41 11.52
CA MET A 335 21.27 11.44 10.10
C MET A 335 21.64 10.13 9.40
N PHE A 336 22.80 9.53 9.73
CA PHE A 336 23.20 8.22 9.20
C PHE A 336 22.35 7.09 9.79
N LEU A 337 22.00 7.17 11.06
CA LEU A 337 21.11 6.20 11.70
C LEU A 337 19.71 6.27 11.07
N ALA A 338 19.15 7.46 10.88
CA ALA A 338 17.87 7.67 10.23
C ALA A 338 17.86 7.17 8.76
N LYS A 339 18.98 7.33 8.03
CA LYS A 339 19.12 6.82 6.66
C LYS A 339 19.09 5.29 6.59
N ASN A 340 19.56 4.62 7.63
CA ASN A 340 19.65 3.16 7.65
C ASN A 340 18.46 2.47 8.35
N PHE A 341 17.74 3.15 9.23
CA PHE A 341 16.59 2.59 9.94
C PHE A 341 15.42 2.33 9.00
N LEU A 342 14.96 1.07 8.92
CA LEU A 342 13.80 0.67 8.11
C LEU A 342 12.50 0.99 8.84
N VAL A 343 11.66 1.83 8.24
CA VAL A 343 10.29 2.05 8.68
C VAL A 343 9.39 0.95 8.12
N GLN A 344 8.56 0.37 8.99
CA GLN A 344 7.65 -0.71 8.65
C GLN A 344 6.22 -0.20 8.44
N PRO A 345 5.36 -0.96 7.71
CA PRO A 345 3.95 -0.62 7.62
C PRO A 345 3.32 -0.47 8.99
N ASP A 346 2.42 0.51 9.13
CA ASP A 346 1.69 0.86 10.33
C ASP A 346 2.55 1.43 11.49
N ASP A 347 3.85 1.70 11.26
CA ASP A 347 4.65 2.49 12.22
C ASP A 347 4.03 3.88 12.41
N THR A 348 4.03 4.35 13.66
CA THR A 348 3.68 5.73 13.98
C THR A 348 4.93 6.51 14.32
N ILE A 349 5.24 7.53 13.52
CA ILE A 349 6.34 8.46 13.75
C ILE A 349 5.78 9.64 14.52
N TYR A 350 6.33 9.88 15.69
CA TYR A 350 5.90 10.96 16.57
C TYR A 350 7.08 11.86 16.92
N VAL A 351 6.92 13.16 16.68
CA VAL A 351 7.89 14.18 17.05
C VAL A 351 7.33 15.01 18.18
N THR A 352 8.06 15.07 19.30
CA THR A 352 7.63 15.85 20.46
C THR A 352 7.79 17.36 20.23
N ASN A 353 7.00 18.16 20.94
CA ASN A 353 7.13 19.60 20.94
C ASN A 353 8.36 20.07 21.77
N ALA A 354 8.94 21.17 21.36
CA ALA A 354 9.99 21.83 22.12
C ALA A 354 9.43 22.43 23.42
N PRO A 355 10.15 22.35 24.55
CA PRO A 355 9.70 22.91 25.83
C PRO A 355 9.39 24.41 25.76
N VAL A 356 10.16 25.14 24.95
CA VAL A 356 9.94 26.61 24.75
C VAL A 356 8.59 26.87 24.08
N TYR A 357 8.18 26.05 23.14
CA TYR A 357 6.88 26.17 22.46
C TYR A 357 5.72 25.88 23.42
N GLU A 358 5.87 24.89 24.29
CA GLU A 358 4.88 24.60 25.34
C GLU A 358 4.74 25.79 26.30
N MET A 359 5.87 26.42 26.67
CA MET A 359 5.91 27.62 27.53
C MET A 359 5.30 28.85 26.82
N GLN A 360 5.50 29.00 25.52
CA GLN A 360 4.95 30.09 24.70
C GLN A 360 3.41 30.04 24.64
N LYS A 361 2.81 28.86 24.61
CA LYS A 361 1.34 28.68 24.68
C LYS A 361 0.76 29.25 26.01
N ILE A 362 1.54 29.22 27.08
CA ILE A 362 1.13 29.74 28.42
C ILE A 362 1.40 31.23 28.50
N ILE A 363 2.53 31.69 28.01
CA ILE A 363 2.96 33.10 28.15
C ILE A 363 2.18 34.02 27.21
N SER A 364 1.90 33.59 25.98
CA SER A 364 1.23 34.41 24.96
C SER A 364 -0.12 35.01 25.43
N PRO A 365 -1.05 34.26 25.99
CA PRO A 365 -2.29 34.81 26.51
C PRO A 365 -2.07 35.79 27.68
N ILE A 366 -1.08 35.52 28.55
CA ILE A 366 -0.76 36.38 29.69
C ILE A 366 -0.26 37.72 29.20
N VAL A 367 0.66 37.74 28.25
CA VAL A 367 1.21 38.98 27.64
C VAL A 367 0.10 39.76 26.94
N GLN A 368 -0.82 39.09 26.22
CA GLN A 368 -1.97 39.76 25.59
C GLN A 368 -2.88 40.42 26.61
N VAL A 369 -3.22 39.74 27.71
CA VAL A 369 -4.04 40.30 28.79
C VAL A 369 -3.35 41.49 29.46
N LEU A 370 -2.02 41.42 29.68
CA LEU A 370 -1.26 42.53 30.27
C LEU A 370 -1.16 43.75 29.33
N LEU A 371 -1.06 43.53 28.01
CA LEU A 371 -1.06 44.58 27.01
C LEU A 371 -2.43 45.25 26.90
N LEU A 372 -3.53 44.47 26.93
CA LEU A 372 -4.90 44.98 26.96
C LEU A 372 -5.20 45.79 28.24
N GLY A 373 -4.69 45.33 29.39
CA GLY A 373 -4.84 46.04 30.65
C GLY A 373 -4.17 47.42 30.67
N ARG A 374 -3.03 47.60 29.99
CA ARG A 374 -2.35 48.88 29.85
C ARG A 374 -3.09 49.90 29.00
N THR A 375 -3.87 49.45 28.02
CA THR A 375 -4.67 50.32 27.15
C THR A 375 -5.93 50.84 27.87
N ILE A 376 -6.40 50.16 28.89
CA ILE A 376 -7.58 50.59 29.67
C ILE A 376 -7.26 51.63 30.70
N ASP A 377 -6.02 51.69 31.22
CA ASP A 377 -5.55 52.72 32.21
C ASP A 377 -5.20 54.07 31.58
N GLN A 378 -5.31 54.22 30.22
CA GLN A 378 -5.04 55.47 29.50
C GLN A 378 -6.30 56.20 29.01
N TYR A 379 -7.49 55.76 29.40
CA TYR A 379 -8.77 56.44 29.25
C TYR A 379 -9.35 56.64 30.67
#